data_bd76bea89a8aa0fb04854487ffa1cc2e
#
_entry.id   bd76bea89a8aa0fb04854487ffa1cc2e
#
_cell.length_a   1.000
_cell.length_b   1.000
_cell.length_c   1.000
_cell.angle_alpha   90.00
_cell.angle_beta   90.00
_cell.angle_gamma   90.00
#
_symmetry.space_group_name_H-M   'P 1'
#
loop_
_entity.id
_entity.type
_entity.pdbx_description
1 polymer ?
#
loop_
_entity_poly.entity_id
_entity_poly.type
_entity_poly.pdbx_seq_one_letter_code
_entity_poly.pdbx_strand_id
1 'polypeptide(L)'
;MKQNRLFVALCTMMLTTGLMAQQREKVNANGWTIDAKSRNPLTKVDVTIMTTDSTIVTTYPSWDLEGYEGRFSFNLEWGKSYIFQFTKEGYDTVYVNQSYPAKSMLMMSGIGNLGKVALKKTPVSDNLPIQIKNEEGEP
;
A
#
# COMPACT_ATOMS: atom_id res chain seq x y z
N MET A 1 -48.66 -4.69 -14.25
CA MET A 1 -47.70 -3.60 -14.37
C MET A 1 -47.26 -3.07 -13.03
N LYS A 2 -48.15 -2.82 -12.09
CA LYS A 2 -47.73 -2.34 -10.78
C LYS A 2 -46.87 -3.35 -10.04
N GLN A 3 -47.11 -4.62 -10.21
CA GLN A 3 -46.32 -5.66 -9.54
C GLN A 3 -44.89 -5.70 -10.04
N ASN A 4 -44.67 -5.43 -11.33
CA ASN A 4 -43.33 -5.45 -11.90
C ASN A 4 -42.50 -4.29 -11.34
N ARG A 5 -43.11 -3.14 -11.12
CA ARG A 5 -42.38 -1.99 -10.56
C ARG A 5 -41.98 -2.24 -9.12
N LEU A 6 -42.84 -2.88 -8.34
CA LEU A 6 -42.53 -3.21 -6.97
C LEU A 6 -41.40 -4.22 -6.91
N PHE A 7 -41.37 -5.20 -7.80
CA PHE A 7 -40.37 -6.22 -7.84
C PHE A 7 -38.99 -5.63 -8.18
N VAL A 8 -38.95 -4.72 -9.16
CA VAL A 8 -37.69 -4.10 -9.56
C VAL A 8 -37.13 -3.23 -8.43
N ALA A 9 -37.98 -2.50 -7.73
CA ALA A 9 -37.58 -1.66 -6.61
C ALA A 9 -36.98 -2.52 -5.49
N LEU A 10 -37.56 -3.67 -5.21
CA LEU A 10 -37.08 -4.57 -4.18
C LEU A 10 -35.70 -5.14 -4.53
N CYS A 11 -35.50 -5.53 -5.78
CA CYS A 11 -34.22 -6.04 -6.24
C CYS A 11 -33.13 -4.98 -6.13
N THR A 12 -33.45 -3.74 -6.46
CA THR A 12 -32.49 -2.64 -6.37
C THR A 12 -32.07 -2.42 -4.91
N MET A 13 -32.99 -2.49 -3.98
CA MET A 13 -32.67 -2.33 -2.58
C MET A 13 -31.74 -3.45 -2.06
N MET A 14 -31.98 -4.68 -2.50
CA MET A 14 -31.15 -5.80 -2.11
C MET A 14 -29.72 -5.65 -2.62
N LEU A 15 -29.55 -5.17 -3.85
CA LEU A 15 -28.22 -4.96 -4.43
C LEU A 15 -27.46 -3.87 -3.65
N THR A 16 -28.13 -2.80 -3.28
CA THR A 16 -27.53 -1.73 -2.50
C THR A 16 -27.04 -2.25 -1.16
N THR A 17 -27.82 -3.06 -0.48
CA THR A 17 -27.44 -3.65 0.80
C THR A 17 -26.22 -4.56 0.64
N GLY A 18 -26.16 -5.34 -0.44
CA GLY A 18 -25.02 -6.21 -0.71
C GLY A 18 -23.74 -5.43 -0.90
N LEU A 19 -23.79 -4.30 -1.61
CA LEU A 19 -22.61 -3.46 -1.82
C LEU A 19 -22.11 -2.88 -0.50
N MET A 20 -22.99 -2.42 0.37
CA MET A 20 -22.60 -1.88 1.66
C MET A 20 -21.96 -2.96 2.54
N ALA A 21 -22.48 -4.18 2.51
CA ALA A 21 -21.91 -5.29 3.27
C ALA A 21 -20.52 -5.62 2.77
N GLN A 22 -20.28 -5.57 1.46
CA GLN A 22 -18.96 -5.83 0.89
C GLN A 22 -17.95 -4.79 1.35
N GLN A 23 -18.35 -3.52 1.43
CA GLN A 23 -17.46 -2.47 1.88
C GLN A 23 -17.05 -2.67 3.34
N ARG A 24 -17.92 -3.24 4.14
CA ARG A 24 -17.59 -3.53 5.53
C ARG A 24 -16.61 -4.69 5.68
N GLU A 25 -16.37 -5.43 4.60
CA GLU A 25 -15.45 -6.56 4.63
C GLU A 25 -14.02 -6.14 4.30
N LYS A 26 -13.74 -4.84 4.29
CA LYS A 26 -12.39 -4.34 3.96
C LYS A 26 -11.65 -3.91 5.22
N VAL A 27 -10.35 -4.14 5.22
CA VAL A 27 -9.46 -3.62 6.25
C VAL A 27 -8.67 -2.46 5.65
N ASN A 28 -8.51 -1.39 6.39
CA ASN A 28 -7.72 -0.25 5.92
C ASN A 28 -6.27 -0.42 6.35
N ALA A 29 -5.41 -0.68 5.37
CA ALA A 29 -3.98 -0.77 5.60
C ALA A 29 -3.38 0.62 5.39
N ASN A 30 -2.72 1.15 6.41
CA ASN A 30 -2.22 2.51 6.35
C ASN A 30 -0.90 2.66 7.09
N GLY A 31 -0.22 3.75 6.85
CA GLY A 31 1.04 4.02 7.50
C GLY A 31 1.72 5.22 6.89
N TRP A 32 3.01 5.35 7.14
CA TRP A 32 3.82 6.47 6.66
C TRP A 32 5.13 5.93 6.11
N THR A 33 5.60 6.52 5.02
CA THR A 33 6.93 6.20 4.49
C THR A 33 7.87 7.32 4.92
N ILE A 34 9.03 6.95 5.45
CA ILE A 34 9.99 7.92 5.97
C ILE A 34 11.41 7.55 5.53
N ASP A 35 12.30 8.53 5.58
CA ASP A 35 13.71 8.29 5.38
C ASP A 35 14.29 7.68 6.66
N ALA A 36 15.03 6.59 6.54
CA ALA A 36 15.53 5.85 7.70
C ALA A 36 16.51 6.67 8.54
N LYS A 37 17.27 7.56 7.90
CA LYS A 37 18.29 8.32 8.60
C LYS A 37 17.74 9.62 9.17
N SER A 38 17.09 10.42 8.34
CA SER A 38 16.58 11.71 8.79
C SER A 38 15.26 11.59 9.53
N ARG A 39 14.54 10.51 9.33
CA ARG A 39 13.20 10.27 9.87
C ARG A 39 12.15 11.21 9.29
N ASN A 40 12.49 11.94 8.24
CA ASN A 40 11.55 12.83 7.57
C ASN A 40 10.62 12.04 6.66
N PRO A 41 9.40 12.53 6.44
CA PRO A 41 8.48 11.85 5.52
C PRO A 41 9.06 11.77 4.11
N LEU A 42 8.83 10.65 3.45
CA LEU A 42 9.16 10.46 2.04
C LEU A 42 7.89 10.42 1.24
N THR A 43 7.75 11.37 0.32
CA THR A 43 6.60 11.40 -0.57
C THR A 43 6.88 10.59 -1.84
N LYS A 44 5.82 10.21 -2.53
CA LYS A 44 5.94 9.55 -3.83
C LYS A 44 6.77 8.27 -3.79
N VAL A 45 6.68 7.55 -2.67
CA VAL A 45 7.22 6.21 -2.60
C VAL A 45 6.17 5.29 -3.22
N ASP A 46 6.55 4.53 -4.23
CA ASP A 46 5.58 3.63 -4.85
C ASP A 46 5.30 2.45 -3.91
N VAL A 47 4.06 2.33 -3.52
CA VAL A 47 3.61 1.24 -2.65
C VAL A 47 2.86 0.26 -3.54
N THR A 48 3.46 -0.90 -3.77
CA THR A 48 2.85 -1.96 -4.57
C THR A 48 2.37 -3.04 -3.62
N ILE A 49 1.10 -3.39 -3.74
CA ILE A 49 0.51 -4.43 -2.91
C ILE A 49 0.29 -5.65 -3.77
N MET A 50 0.84 -6.78 -3.33
CA MET A 50 0.77 -8.04 -4.06
C MET A 50 0.19 -9.12 -3.17
N THR A 51 -0.41 -10.13 -3.78
CA THR A 51 -0.76 -11.35 -3.07
C THR A 51 0.49 -12.19 -2.91
N THR A 52 0.41 -13.27 -2.13
CA THR A 52 1.58 -14.10 -1.84
C THR A 52 2.12 -14.82 -3.08
N ASP A 53 1.34 -14.91 -4.17
CA ASP A 53 1.82 -15.49 -5.41
C ASP A 53 2.36 -14.42 -6.36
N SER A 54 2.61 -13.23 -5.86
CA SER A 54 3.17 -12.10 -6.60
C SER A 54 2.23 -11.47 -7.61
N THR A 55 0.94 -11.71 -7.48
CA THR A 55 -0.04 -11.02 -8.33
C THR A 55 -0.24 -9.61 -7.78
N ILE A 56 -0.06 -8.61 -8.61
CA ILE A 56 -0.22 -7.22 -8.18
C ILE A 56 -1.69 -6.88 -8.02
N VAL A 57 -2.05 -6.40 -6.84
CA VAL A 57 -3.39 -5.94 -6.55
C VAL A 57 -3.53 -4.47 -6.92
N THR A 58 -2.56 -3.65 -6.53
CA THR A 58 -2.58 -2.22 -6.82
C THR A 58 -1.20 -1.62 -6.59
N THR A 59 -0.94 -0.49 -7.22
CA THR A 59 0.27 0.31 -6.96
C THR A 59 -0.16 1.76 -6.87
N TYR A 60 0.30 2.45 -5.83
CA TYR A 60 -0.03 3.86 -5.66
C TYR A 60 1.09 4.56 -4.88
N PRO A 61 1.45 5.79 -5.23
CA PRO A 61 2.52 6.49 -4.51
C PRO A 61 2.04 6.97 -3.15
N SER A 62 2.96 7.06 -2.19
CA SER A 62 2.66 7.67 -0.91
C SER A 62 2.39 9.17 -1.14
N TRP A 63 1.61 9.75 -0.26
CA TRP A 63 1.02 11.07 -0.49
C TRP A 63 2.06 12.19 -0.47
N ASP A 64 1.83 13.17 -1.36
CA ASP A 64 2.61 14.40 -1.39
C ASP A 64 1.61 15.53 -1.14
N LEU A 65 0.96 15.46 0.00
CA LEU A 65 -0.07 16.41 0.38
C LEU A 65 0.34 17.09 1.68
N GLU A 66 0.28 18.40 1.72
CA GLU A 66 0.72 19.17 2.86
C GLU A 66 0.04 18.69 4.15
N GLY A 67 0.86 18.39 5.14
CA GLY A 67 0.37 17.85 6.41
C GLY A 67 0.22 16.34 6.44
N TYR A 68 0.30 15.69 5.28
CA TYR A 68 0.14 14.23 5.18
C TYR A 68 1.23 13.59 4.34
N GLU A 69 2.38 14.26 4.25
CA GLU A 69 3.47 13.76 3.43
C GLU A 69 3.90 12.37 3.86
N GLY A 70 4.05 11.49 2.90
CA GLY A 70 4.49 10.13 3.13
C GLY A 70 3.41 9.16 3.54
N ARG A 71 2.18 9.64 3.71
CA ARG A 71 1.10 8.76 4.15
C ARG A 71 0.63 7.84 3.02
N PHE A 72 0.21 6.63 3.38
CA PHE A 72 -0.46 5.74 2.45
C PHE A 72 -1.64 5.07 3.13
N SER A 73 -2.64 4.70 2.35
CA SER A 73 -3.87 4.10 2.85
C SER A 73 -4.51 3.27 1.74
N PHE A 74 -4.79 2.01 2.02
CA PHE A 74 -5.38 1.09 1.07
C PHE A 74 -6.47 0.26 1.73
N ASN A 75 -7.52 -0.04 0.99
CA ASN A 75 -8.57 -0.93 1.49
C ASN A 75 -8.32 -2.32 0.94
N LEU A 76 -8.10 -3.28 1.82
CA LEU A 76 -7.78 -4.65 1.46
C LEU A 76 -8.79 -5.62 2.07
N GLU A 77 -8.71 -6.88 1.70
CA GLU A 77 -9.70 -7.86 2.13
C GLU A 77 -9.25 -8.60 3.38
N TRP A 78 -10.19 -8.83 4.28
CA TRP A 78 -9.95 -9.68 5.42
C TRP A 78 -9.75 -11.14 4.96
N GLY A 79 -9.01 -11.89 5.75
CA GLY A 79 -8.77 -13.29 5.45
C GLY A 79 -7.69 -13.54 4.43
N LYS A 80 -6.94 -12.52 4.04
CA LYS A 80 -5.90 -12.65 3.02
C LYS A 80 -4.56 -12.15 3.53
N SER A 81 -3.50 -12.61 2.87
CA SER A 81 -2.14 -12.18 3.16
C SER A 81 -1.62 -11.39 1.97
N TYR A 82 -0.88 -10.34 2.26
CA TYR A 82 -0.36 -9.44 1.23
C TYR A 82 1.11 -9.15 1.46
N ILE A 83 1.79 -8.81 0.38
CA ILE A 83 3.17 -8.33 0.42
C ILE A 83 3.13 -6.87 -0.04
N PHE A 84 3.64 -5.98 0.80
CA PHE A 84 3.76 -4.56 0.47
C PHE A 84 5.19 -4.31 0.02
N GLN A 85 5.35 -3.75 -1.16
CA GLN A 85 6.66 -3.41 -1.69
C GLN A 85 6.76 -1.90 -1.78
N PHE A 86 7.76 -1.34 -1.14
CA PHE A 86 7.97 0.11 -1.12
C PHE A 86 9.22 0.41 -1.94
N THR A 87 9.06 1.17 -3.02
CA THR A 87 10.17 1.51 -3.91
C THR A 87 10.25 2.99 -4.15
N LYS A 88 11.44 3.53 -4.17
CA LYS A 88 11.69 4.92 -4.52
C LYS A 88 13.10 5.01 -5.09
N GLU A 89 13.26 5.79 -6.16
CA GLU A 89 14.56 5.95 -6.78
C GLU A 89 15.56 6.50 -5.76
N GLY A 90 16.72 5.90 -5.67
CA GLY A 90 17.75 6.28 -4.73
C GLY A 90 17.62 5.64 -3.35
N TYR A 91 16.66 4.75 -3.18
CA TYR A 91 16.43 4.06 -1.91
C TYR A 91 16.35 2.55 -2.14
N ASP A 92 16.74 1.79 -1.12
CA ASP A 92 16.60 0.34 -1.17
C ASP A 92 15.13 -0.03 -1.07
N THR A 93 14.73 -1.05 -1.80
CA THR A 93 13.36 -1.56 -1.77
C THR A 93 13.08 -2.24 -0.44
N VAL A 94 11.92 -1.97 0.14
CA VAL A 94 11.50 -2.56 1.41
C VAL A 94 10.26 -3.41 1.15
N TYR A 95 10.24 -4.60 1.76
CA TYR A 95 9.09 -5.49 1.69
C TYR A 95 8.52 -5.69 3.09
N VAL A 96 7.20 -5.63 3.20
CA VAL A 96 6.51 -5.90 4.46
C VAL A 96 5.42 -6.92 4.19
N ASN A 97 5.45 -8.02 4.90
CA ASN A 97 4.42 -9.05 4.78
C ASN A 97 3.38 -8.83 5.84
N GLN A 98 2.12 -8.79 5.43
CA GLN A 98 1.00 -8.61 6.36
C GLN A 98 -0.08 -9.64 6.10
N SER A 99 -0.58 -10.22 7.17
CA SER A 99 -1.66 -11.17 7.11
C SER A 99 -2.85 -10.62 7.88
N TYR A 100 -3.99 -10.53 7.23
CA TYR A 100 -5.20 -10.02 7.84
C TYR A 100 -6.16 -11.19 8.06
N PRO A 101 -6.27 -11.66 9.32
CA PRO A 101 -7.12 -12.83 9.57
C PRO A 101 -8.59 -12.51 9.35
N ALA A 102 -9.43 -13.54 9.45
CA ALA A 102 -10.84 -13.35 9.23
C ALA A 102 -11.41 -12.27 10.15
N LYS A 103 -12.30 -11.47 9.62
CA LYS A 103 -12.86 -10.32 10.32
C LYS A 103 -13.43 -10.66 11.69
N SER A 104 -13.99 -11.85 11.84
CA SER A 104 -14.61 -12.26 13.10
C SER A 104 -13.62 -12.32 14.27
N MET A 105 -12.34 -12.41 13.98
CA MET A 105 -11.33 -12.52 15.01
C MET A 105 -10.83 -11.15 15.48
N LEU A 106 -11.24 -10.07 14.81
CA LEU A 106 -10.55 -8.83 15.06
C LEU A 106 -11.45 -7.63 15.10
N MET A 107 -11.88 -7.32 16.25
CA MET A 107 -12.50 -6.03 16.53
C MET A 107 -11.45 -5.07 17.06
N MET A 108 -10.18 -5.30 16.73
CA MET A 108 -9.11 -4.51 17.31
C MET A 108 -8.81 -3.32 16.42
N SER A 109 -8.83 -2.14 17.01
CA SER A 109 -8.44 -0.94 16.30
C SER A 109 -6.94 -0.99 15.99
N GLY A 110 -6.55 -0.41 14.86
CA GLY A 110 -5.14 -0.31 14.52
C GLY A 110 -4.54 -1.51 13.83
N ILE A 111 -5.34 -2.56 13.57
CA ILE A 111 -4.80 -3.77 12.94
C ILE A 111 -4.22 -3.49 11.57
N GLY A 112 -4.73 -2.51 10.85
CA GLY A 112 -4.21 -2.17 9.53
C GLY A 112 -3.07 -1.18 9.54
N ASN A 113 -2.65 -0.71 10.72
CA ASN A 113 -1.62 0.32 10.80
C ASN A 113 -0.23 -0.33 10.72
N LEU A 114 0.48 -0.06 9.64
CA LEU A 114 1.84 -0.56 9.47
C LEU A 114 2.87 0.33 10.15
N GLY A 115 2.45 1.47 10.68
CA GLY A 115 3.37 2.40 11.32
C GLY A 115 4.25 3.12 10.33
N LYS A 116 5.47 3.42 10.73
CA LYS A 116 6.43 4.12 9.88
C LYS A 116 7.31 3.10 9.18
N VAL A 117 7.27 3.12 7.86
CA VAL A 117 8.09 2.24 7.03
C VAL A 117 9.30 3.05 6.61
N ALA A 118 10.47 2.66 7.10
CA ALA A 118 11.70 3.41 6.89
C ALA A 118 12.47 2.87 5.68
N LEU A 119 12.78 3.73 4.73
CA LEU A 119 13.57 3.38 3.56
C LEU A 119 14.99 3.93 3.73
N LYS A 120 15.98 3.09 3.42
CA LYS A 120 17.38 3.48 3.50
C LYS A 120 17.84 3.94 2.13
N LYS A 121 18.59 5.02 2.10
CA LYS A 121 19.21 5.44 0.84
C LYS A 121 20.17 4.36 0.37
N THR A 122 20.09 4.05 -0.90
CA THR A 122 21.02 3.11 -1.50
C THR A 122 22.40 3.74 -1.42
N PRO A 123 23.43 3.01 -0.92
CA PRO A 123 24.77 3.57 -0.87
C PRO A 123 25.20 3.96 -2.27
N VAL A 124 25.71 5.15 -2.40
CA VAL A 124 26.24 5.55 -3.67
C VAL A 124 27.44 4.71 -3.87
N SER A 125 27.36 3.95 -4.89
CA SER A 125 28.43 3.13 -5.19
C SER A 125 29.50 3.98 -5.74
N ASP A 126 30.26 4.28 -4.91
CA ASP A 126 31.33 5.04 -5.34
C ASP A 126 32.15 4.29 -6.17
N ASN A 127 31.84 3.35 -6.10
CA ASN A 127 32.33 2.47 -6.74
C ASN A 127 31.98 2.45 -8.10
N LEU A 128 31.69 2.97 -8.46
CA LEU A 128 31.28 2.89 -9.65
C LEU A 128 32.13 3.34 -10.55
N PRO A 129 32.66 3.12 -9.84
CA PRO A 129 33.27 3.35 -10.38
C PRO A 129 33.62 3.60 -11.09
N ILE A 130 33.59 3.56 -10.77
CA ILE A 130 33.79 3.94 -11.05
C ILE A 130 34.18 4.19 -11.79
N GLN A 131 33.88 4.07 -11.72
CA GLN A 131 34.00 4.51 -12.10
C GLN A 131 34.43 4.78 -12.80
N ILE A 132 34.59 4.55 -12.94
CA ILE A 132 34.92 4.99 -13.38
C ILE A 132 35.50 5.26 -14.10
N LYS A 133 35.59 5.28 -14.39
CA LYS A 133 36.00 5.83 -14.83
C LYS A 133 36.44 6.07 -15.54
N ASN A 134 36.59 5.86 -15.76
CA ASN A 134 36.95 6.38 -16.24
C ASN A 134 37.25 6.55 -16.92
N GLU A 135 37.09 6.34 -17.01
CA GLU A 135 37.33 6.89 -17.34
C GLU A 135 37.72 7.19 -17.83
N GLU A 136 37.87 6.92 -18.07
CA GLU A 136 38.29 7.51 -18.28
C GLU A 136 38.77 7.74 -18.41
N GLY A 137 39.10 7.35 -18.42
CA GLY A 137 39.38 7.76 -18.28
C GLY A 137 39.87 7.64 -18.15
N GLU A 138 39.70 7.38 -18.22
CA GLU A 138 40.01 7.66 -17.87
C GLU A 138 40.29 7.65 -17.52
N PRO A 139 40.82 7.32 -17.75
CA PRO A 139 40.92 7.41 -17.24
C PRO A 139 41.00 7.62 -17.07
#